data_619419415cf26584e68aa79d38c02dfc
#
_entry.id   619419415cf26584e68aa79d38c02dfc
#
_cell.length_a   1.000
_cell.length_b   1.000
_cell.length_c   1.000
_cell.angle_alpha   90.00
_cell.angle_beta   90.00
_cell.angle_gamma   90.00
#
_symmetry.space_group_name_H-M   'P 1'
#
loop_
_entity.id
_entity.type
_entity.pdbx_description
1 polymer ?
#
loop_
_entity_poly.entity_id
_entity_poly.type
_entity_poly.pdbx_seq_one_letter_code
_entity_poly.pdbx_strand_id
1 'polypeptide(L)'
;MHLGKMGTDASGWIGGAWNWGLSVAIGYATTGLDEPHRHERTMEIYLVAAGSSIAVVDGVEIEIDAGDVLAVEPHEVRSFTASSDDYRCFVLHVGGDGTSDRVPAG
;
A
#
# COMPACT_ATOMS: atom_id res chain seq x y z
N MET A 1 20.35 12.78 3.13
CA MET A 1 19.93 11.83 2.08
C MET A 1 19.63 10.49 2.73
N HIS A 2 18.56 9.82 2.28
CA HIS A 2 18.18 8.50 2.77
C HIS A 2 18.00 7.57 1.58
N LEU A 3 18.53 6.37 1.69
CA LEU A 3 18.33 5.30 0.69
C LEU A 3 17.77 4.09 1.40
N GLY A 4 16.65 3.56 0.91
CA GLY A 4 16.05 2.33 1.38
C GLY A 4 15.86 1.36 0.25
N LYS A 5 15.69 0.10 0.59
CA LYS A 5 15.48 -0.97 -0.38
C LYS A 5 14.36 -1.88 0.10
N MET A 6 13.67 -2.51 -0.84
CA MET A 6 12.75 -3.59 -0.49
C MET A 6 13.50 -4.69 0.24
N GLY A 7 12.88 -5.22 1.29
CA GLY A 7 13.38 -6.41 1.96
C GLY A 7 13.05 -7.68 1.18
N THR A 8 13.31 -8.82 1.80
CA THR A 8 13.07 -10.13 1.21
C THR A 8 11.72 -10.73 1.60
N ASP A 9 11.01 -10.12 2.54
CA ASP A 9 9.67 -10.55 2.92
C ASP A 9 8.63 -10.12 1.87
N ALA A 10 7.44 -10.69 1.96
CA ALA A 10 6.35 -10.36 1.02
C ALA A 10 5.91 -8.91 1.13
N SER A 11 6.07 -8.29 2.30
CA SER A 11 5.80 -6.88 2.52
C SER A 11 6.65 -6.36 3.67
N GLY A 12 6.78 -5.05 3.78
CA GLY A 12 7.52 -4.44 4.87
C GLY A 12 7.57 -2.92 4.76
N TRP A 13 8.30 -2.32 5.69
CA TRP A 13 8.50 -0.88 5.76
C TRP A 13 9.94 -0.52 5.42
N ILE A 14 10.10 0.58 4.70
CA ILE A 14 11.42 1.07 4.27
C ILE A 14 11.83 2.29 5.08
N GLY A 15 10.98 3.30 5.14
CA GLY A 15 11.33 4.53 5.84
C GLY A 15 10.10 5.32 6.29
N GLY A 16 10.31 6.16 7.28
CA GLY A 16 9.26 6.99 7.86
C GLY A 16 9.79 7.80 9.03
N ALA A 17 8.92 8.11 10.00
CA ALA A 17 9.29 8.92 11.15
C ALA A 17 10.35 8.26 12.03
N TRP A 18 10.32 6.92 12.14
CA TRP A 18 11.17 6.16 13.06
C TRP A 18 12.66 6.13 12.67
N ASN A 19 12.99 6.27 11.39
CA ASN A 19 14.37 6.17 10.90
C ASN A 19 14.83 7.36 10.06
N TRP A 20 13.93 8.04 9.35
CA TRP A 20 14.26 9.15 8.46
C TRP A 20 13.67 10.48 8.89
N GLY A 21 12.87 10.51 9.93
CA GLY A 21 12.19 11.72 10.38
C GLY A 21 11.17 12.27 9.40
N LEU A 22 10.59 11.41 8.53
CA LEU A 22 9.59 11.82 7.56
C LEU A 22 8.18 11.70 8.12
N SER A 23 7.29 12.58 7.68
CA SER A 23 5.87 12.49 8.01
C SER A 23 5.12 11.49 7.14
N VAL A 24 5.76 10.95 6.11
CA VAL A 24 5.23 9.92 5.22
C VAL A 24 5.93 8.61 5.52
N ALA A 25 5.17 7.52 5.69
CA ALA A 25 5.74 6.19 5.79
C ALA A 25 5.75 5.53 4.42
N ILE A 26 6.86 4.90 4.06
CA ILE A 26 7.06 4.25 2.78
C ILE A 26 7.29 2.77 3.03
N GLY A 27 6.44 1.95 2.47
CA GLY A 27 6.53 0.50 2.51
C GLY A 27 6.58 -0.11 1.14
N TYR A 28 6.53 -1.43 1.10
CA TYR A 28 6.50 -2.17 -0.15
C TYR A 28 5.67 -3.44 0.01
N ALA A 29 5.22 -3.98 -1.11
CA ALA A 29 4.58 -5.29 -1.20
C ALA A 29 5.02 -5.99 -2.48
N THR A 30 5.26 -7.28 -2.39
CA THR A 30 5.58 -8.16 -3.53
C THR A 30 4.43 -9.11 -3.83
N THR A 31 3.33 -8.98 -3.13
CA THR A 31 2.07 -9.65 -3.42
C THR A 31 0.96 -8.63 -3.44
N GLY A 32 0.02 -8.78 -4.36
CA GLY A 32 -1.16 -7.94 -4.44
C GLY A 32 -2.38 -8.56 -3.74
N LEU A 33 -2.16 -9.51 -2.82
CA LEU A 33 -3.25 -10.14 -2.08
C LEU A 33 -3.37 -9.48 -0.71
N ASP A 34 -4.54 -8.96 -0.39
CA ASP A 34 -4.81 -8.39 0.92
C ASP A 34 -6.30 -8.48 1.24
N GLU A 35 -6.60 -8.73 2.50
CA GLU A 35 -7.96 -8.83 2.99
C GLU A 35 -8.66 -7.48 2.99
N PRO A 36 -10.01 -7.46 2.87
CA PRO A 36 -10.75 -6.21 2.95
C PRO A 36 -10.47 -5.46 4.26
N HIS A 37 -10.10 -4.21 4.14
CA HIS A 37 -9.83 -3.33 5.28
C HIS A 37 -10.01 -1.87 4.88
N ARG A 38 -10.05 -1.01 5.89
CA ARG A 38 -10.04 0.43 5.71
C ARG A 38 -9.06 1.07 6.68
N HIS A 39 -8.69 2.30 6.43
CA HIS A 39 -7.94 3.14 7.37
C HIS A 39 -8.83 4.31 7.80
N GLU A 40 -8.71 4.73 9.04
CA GLU A 40 -9.55 5.79 9.59
C GLU A 40 -9.00 7.19 9.27
N ARG A 41 -7.66 7.33 9.22
CA ARG A 41 -6.99 8.62 9.06
C ARG A 41 -5.99 8.66 7.92
N THR A 42 -5.50 7.50 7.51
CA THR A 42 -4.40 7.38 6.56
C THR A 42 -4.92 7.25 5.14
N MET A 43 -4.37 8.06 4.25
CA MET A 43 -4.48 7.82 2.81
C MET A 43 -3.34 6.89 2.39
N GLU A 44 -3.65 5.83 1.68
CA GLU A 44 -2.65 4.94 1.08
C GLU A 44 -2.48 5.23 -0.39
N ILE A 45 -1.23 5.36 -0.83
CA ILE A 45 -0.91 5.55 -2.24
C ILE A 45 -0.07 4.36 -2.68
N TYR A 46 -0.58 3.61 -3.66
CA TYR A 46 0.07 2.44 -4.22
C TYR A 46 0.72 2.83 -5.54
N LEU A 47 2.03 2.59 -5.65
CA LEU A 47 2.82 2.89 -6.85
C LEU A 47 3.31 1.56 -7.41
N VAL A 48 2.67 1.07 -8.46
CA VAL A 48 3.01 -0.23 -9.04
C VAL A 48 4.29 -0.10 -9.85
N ALA A 49 5.34 -0.80 -9.43
CA ALA A 49 6.64 -0.76 -10.08
C ALA A 49 6.83 -1.89 -11.09
N ALA A 50 6.16 -3.02 -10.91
CA ALA A 50 6.25 -4.17 -11.82
C ALA A 50 5.00 -5.05 -11.69
N GLY A 51 4.66 -5.76 -12.74
CA GLY A 51 3.56 -6.70 -12.74
C GLY A 51 2.18 -6.05 -12.68
N SER A 52 1.21 -6.80 -12.19
CA SER A 52 -0.19 -6.35 -12.12
C SER A 52 -0.89 -6.93 -10.89
N SER A 53 -1.97 -6.27 -10.50
CA SER A 53 -2.84 -6.70 -9.40
C SER A 53 -4.27 -6.28 -9.70
N ILE A 54 -5.23 -6.88 -8.99
CA ILE A 54 -6.63 -6.46 -9.02
C ILE A 54 -6.96 -5.92 -7.64
N ALA A 55 -7.31 -4.63 -7.60
CA ALA A 55 -7.80 -3.96 -6.41
C ALA A 55 -9.31 -3.86 -6.45
N VAL A 56 -9.95 -3.95 -5.29
CA VAL A 56 -11.38 -3.69 -5.14
C VAL A 56 -11.51 -2.55 -4.12
N VAL A 57 -12.05 -1.42 -4.56
CA VAL A 57 -12.24 -0.25 -3.70
C VAL A 57 -13.71 0.10 -3.66
N ASP A 58 -14.31 0.03 -2.47
CA ASP A 58 -15.74 0.23 -2.24
C ASP A 58 -16.60 -0.55 -3.26
N GLY A 59 -16.23 -1.81 -3.51
CA GLY A 59 -16.94 -2.69 -4.43
C GLY A 59 -16.59 -2.51 -5.91
N VAL A 60 -15.75 -1.56 -6.26
CA VAL A 60 -15.33 -1.34 -7.66
C VAL A 60 -14.02 -2.07 -7.91
N GLU A 61 -14.03 -3.00 -8.86
CA GLU A 61 -12.85 -3.76 -9.26
C GLU A 61 -12.01 -2.97 -10.27
N ILE A 62 -10.72 -2.86 -9.98
CA ILE A 62 -9.76 -2.08 -10.78
C ILE A 62 -8.52 -2.93 -11.03
N GLU A 63 -8.12 -3.08 -12.29
CA GLU A 63 -6.82 -3.65 -12.62
C GLU A 63 -5.76 -2.55 -12.55
N ILE A 64 -4.67 -2.82 -11.83
CA ILE A 64 -3.53 -1.91 -11.72
C ILE A 64 -2.28 -2.60 -12.24
N ASP A 65 -1.53 -1.88 -13.07
CA ASP A 65 -0.34 -2.40 -13.77
C ASP A 65 0.87 -1.52 -13.49
N ALA A 66 2.05 -1.99 -13.86
CA ALA A 66 3.29 -1.24 -13.73
C ALA A 66 3.14 0.18 -14.29
N GLY A 67 3.50 1.17 -13.49
CA GLY A 67 3.36 2.59 -13.82
C GLY A 67 2.08 3.23 -13.30
N ASP A 68 1.13 2.45 -12.79
CA ASP A 68 -0.11 2.99 -12.23
C ASP A 68 0.09 3.48 -10.79
N VAL A 69 -0.68 4.50 -10.44
CA VAL A 69 -0.76 5.03 -9.09
C VAL A 69 -2.22 4.97 -8.65
N LEU A 70 -2.48 4.26 -7.55
CA LEU A 70 -3.81 4.18 -6.95
C LEU A 70 -3.76 4.85 -5.58
N ALA A 71 -4.50 5.92 -5.41
CA ALA A 71 -4.66 6.58 -4.11
C ALA A 71 -6.01 6.19 -3.52
N VAL A 72 -5.98 5.65 -2.31
CA VAL A 72 -7.19 5.21 -1.58
C VAL A 72 -7.35 6.09 -0.35
N GLU A 73 -8.49 6.78 -0.30
CA GLU A 73 -8.81 7.72 0.76
C GLU A 73 -9.10 7.02 2.09
N PRO A 74 -8.99 7.73 3.23
CA PRO A 74 -9.51 7.22 4.49
C PRO A 74 -10.98 6.78 4.36
N HIS A 75 -11.34 5.74 5.09
CA HIS A 75 -12.68 5.11 5.13
C HIS A 75 -13.07 4.30 3.90
N GLU A 76 -12.43 4.47 2.75
CA GLU A 76 -12.68 3.61 1.61
C GLU A 76 -12.21 2.18 1.93
N VAL A 77 -13.08 1.20 1.69
CA VAL A 77 -12.75 -0.21 1.91
C VAL A 77 -11.98 -0.72 0.69
N ARG A 78 -10.79 -1.27 0.92
CA ARG A 78 -9.96 -1.85 -0.15
C ARG A 78 -9.63 -3.29 0.16
N SER A 79 -9.48 -4.06 -0.91
CA SER A 79 -8.91 -5.40 -0.90
C SER A 79 -8.15 -5.62 -2.20
N PHE A 80 -7.31 -6.63 -2.21
CA PHE A 80 -6.55 -7.03 -3.38
C PHE A 80 -6.76 -8.51 -3.57
N THR A 81 -7.27 -8.93 -4.73
CA THR A 81 -7.78 -10.28 -4.96
C THR A 81 -6.92 -11.12 -5.88
N ALA A 82 -5.99 -10.50 -6.60
CA ALA A 82 -5.08 -11.20 -7.49
C ALA A 82 -3.81 -10.40 -7.70
N SER A 83 -2.72 -11.06 -8.01
CA SER A 83 -1.48 -10.41 -8.44
C SER A 83 -0.67 -11.34 -9.32
N SER A 84 0.11 -10.76 -10.23
CA SER A 84 1.08 -11.52 -11.02
C SER A 84 2.29 -11.90 -10.16
N ASP A 85 3.06 -12.90 -10.61
CA ASP A 85 4.23 -13.39 -9.86
C ASP A 85 5.34 -12.34 -9.74
N ASP A 86 5.42 -11.42 -10.70
CA ASP A 86 6.43 -10.36 -10.73
C ASP A 86 5.95 -9.05 -10.09
N TYR A 87 4.82 -9.05 -9.42
CA TYR A 87 4.25 -7.85 -8.81
C TYR A 87 5.21 -7.21 -7.82
N ARG A 88 5.38 -5.89 -7.94
CA ARG A 88 6.15 -5.04 -7.01
C ARG A 88 5.42 -3.72 -6.87
N CYS A 89 5.22 -3.31 -5.63
CA CYS A 89 4.49 -2.09 -5.34
C CYS A 89 5.16 -1.36 -4.17
N PHE A 90 5.28 -0.05 -4.30
CA PHE A 90 5.59 0.80 -3.14
C PHE A 90 4.27 1.34 -2.59
N VAL A 91 4.20 1.46 -1.28
CA VAL A 91 3.01 1.95 -0.58
C VAL A 91 3.40 3.13 0.29
N LEU A 92 2.73 4.27 0.10
CA LEU A 92 2.92 5.44 0.94
C LEU A 92 1.71 5.59 1.87
N HIS A 93 1.99 5.79 3.16
CA HIS A 93 0.97 6.17 4.14
C HIS A 93 1.10 7.64 4.43
N VAL A 94 0.07 8.41 4.10
CA VAL A 94 0.03 9.87 4.21
C VAL A 94 -1.10 10.25 5.16
N GLY A 95 -0.82 11.18 6.07
CA GLY A 95 -1.76 11.54 7.14
C GLY A 95 -1.66 10.57 8.31
N GLY A 96 -2.55 10.64 9.23
CA GLY A 96 -2.49 9.84 10.44
C GLY A 96 -1.46 10.35 11.44
N ASP A 97 -1.26 9.62 12.52
CA ASP A 97 -0.41 10.03 13.66
C ASP A 97 0.74 9.06 13.92
N GLY A 98 1.07 8.21 12.97
CA GLY A 98 2.12 7.20 13.11
C GLY A 98 1.69 5.92 13.80
N THR A 99 0.45 5.82 14.30
CA THR A 99 -0.11 4.59 14.83
C THR A 99 -0.90 3.85 13.74
N SER A 100 -1.07 2.55 13.91
CA SER A 100 -1.89 1.77 12.97
C SER A 100 -3.36 2.14 13.14
N ASP A 101 -4.02 2.46 12.02
CA ASP A 101 -5.45 2.75 11.97
C ASP A 101 -6.19 1.78 11.05
N ARG A 102 -5.57 0.65 10.74
CA ARG A 102 -6.16 -0.41 9.91
C ARG A 102 -7.30 -1.09 10.66
N VAL A 103 -8.45 -1.18 10.01
CA VAL A 103 -9.66 -1.83 10.54
C VAL A 103 -10.15 -2.88 9.55
N PRO A 104 -10.32 -4.14 9.96
CA PRO A 104 -10.92 -5.15 9.10
C PRO A 104 -12.33 -4.74 8.66
N ALA A 105 -12.68 -5.02 7.41
CA ALA A 105 -13.94 -4.58 6.81
C ALA A 105 -14.61 -5.66 5.95
N GLY A 106 -14.19 -6.89 6.11
CA GLY A 106 -14.71 -7.99 5.32
C GLY A 106 -15.85 -8.75 5.95
#